data_4bf8b7cf664033585511231c12288ead
#
_entry.id   4bf8b7cf664033585511231c12288ead
#
_cell.length_a   1.000
_cell.length_b   1.000
_cell.length_c   1.000
_cell.angle_alpha   90.00
_cell.angle_beta   90.00
_cell.angle_gamma   90.00
#
_symmetry.space_group_name_H-M   'P 1'
#
loop_
_entity.id
_entity.type
_entity.pdbx_description
1 polymer ?
#
loop_
_entity_poly.entity_id
_entity_poly.type
_entity_poly.pdbx_seq_one_letter_code
_entity_poly.pdbx_strand_id
1 'polypeptide(L)'
;CMVIKPYGFAIWELMKSQLDNMFKETGHENAYFPLFVPKSLFEAEEKNAEGFAKECAVVTHYRLKNDSDKKGKLIVDPDSKLEEELIVRPTSEAIIWKTYKRWIQSYRDLPILINQWANVVRWEMRTRLFLRTAEFLWQEGHTAHATKEEALNETKLINNIYSEFAEKYMAMPVIQGSKSESERFAGAEETLCIEALMQDGKALQAGTSHFLGQNFAKAFDVKFADKSGKLEYVWATSWGVSTRLMGALIMSHSDDSGLILPPLLAPTQIIIIPLIKSEESSKKILKKTDDLFNSIKKTGVRVKIDNRENISLGFKLNDSEVKGIPMRIVIGEKEVEKDEFEIFFRYNFEKVSSKYSELTSIVESSIMKIQEDMILKSKKRLKKHTHEVSSYDEFKELISSQSGFVIAGWDGTSETEEAIKSETKATIRCIPEDFDNKGVKCIYSGEPARHKVIFSKSY
;
A
#
# COMPACT_ATOMS: atom_id res chain seq x y z
N CYS A 1 11.71 16.46 4.89
CA CYS A 1 10.96 15.54 5.79
C CYS A 1 9.48 15.62 5.45
N MET A 2 8.81 14.46 5.41
CA MET A 2 7.37 14.36 5.22
C MET A 2 6.69 14.19 6.58
N VAL A 3 5.67 15.04 6.84
CA VAL A 3 4.82 14.90 8.02
C VAL A 3 3.43 14.43 7.56
N ILE A 4 2.97 13.31 8.08
CA ILE A 4 1.61 12.84 7.84
C ILE A 4 0.72 13.43 8.95
N LYS A 5 -0.20 14.33 8.56
CA LYS A 5 -1.15 14.95 9.50
C LYS A 5 -2.12 13.92 10.08
N PRO A 6 -2.75 14.21 11.25
CA PRO A 6 -3.60 13.23 11.96
C PRO A 6 -4.67 12.57 11.09
N TYR A 7 -5.36 13.31 10.22
CA TYR A 7 -6.39 12.74 9.36
C TYR A 7 -5.82 11.75 8.34
N GLY A 8 -4.69 12.10 7.71
CA GLY A 8 -3.99 11.20 6.81
C GLY A 8 -3.41 9.97 7.53
N PHE A 9 -2.88 10.17 8.74
CA PHE A 9 -2.36 9.07 9.54
C PHE A 9 -3.47 8.09 9.96
N ALA A 10 -4.66 8.59 10.27
CA ALA A 10 -5.81 7.74 10.59
C ALA A 10 -6.26 6.86 9.39
N ILE A 11 -6.05 7.30 8.13
CA ILE A 11 -6.26 6.44 6.96
C ILE A 11 -5.26 5.28 6.98
N TRP A 12 -3.98 5.56 7.25
CA TRP A 12 -2.95 4.52 7.38
C TRP A 12 -3.25 3.54 8.51
N GLU A 13 -3.71 4.03 9.67
CA GLU A 13 -4.10 3.17 10.79
C GLU A 13 -5.25 2.22 10.43
N LEU A 14 -6.23 2.69 9.65
CA LEU A 14 -7.31 1.85 9.14
C LEU A 14 -6.79 0.80 8.14
N MET A 15 -5.91 1.19 7.20
CA MET A 15 -5.27 0.24 6.28
C MET A 15 -4.50 -0.83 7.06
N LYS A 16 -3.68 -0.38 8.01
CA LYS A 16 -2.90 -1.26 8.88
C LYS A 16 -3.80 -2.23 9.63
N SER A 17 -4.85 -1.73 10.29
CA SER A 17 -5.75 -2.56 11.08
C SER A 17 -6.45 -3.65 10.25
N GLN A 18 -6.94 -3.31 9.06
CA GLN A 18 -7.62 -4.29 8.20
C GLN A 18 -6.64 -5.34 7.67
N LEU A 19 -5.48 -4.90 7.17
CA LEU A 19 -4.49 -5.82 6.62
C LEU A 19 -3.85 -6.71 7.70
N ASP A 20 -3.61 -6.17 8.89
CA ASP A 20 -3.12 -6.92 10.04
C ASP A 20 -4.09 -8.03 10.48
N ASN A 21 -5.40 -7.74 10.43
CA ASN A 21 -6.41 -8.76 10.70
C ASN A 21 -6.37 -9.89 9.65
N MET A 22 -6.25 -9.55 8.37
CA MET A 22 -6.15 -10.55 7.30
C MET A 22 -4.91 -11.45 7.46
N PHE A 23 -3.77 -10.90 7.89
CA PHE A 23 -2.58 -11.72 8.21
C PHE A 23 -2.82 -12.62 9.42
N LYS A 24 -3.43 -12.12 10.48
CA LYS A 24 -3.72 -12.90 11.69
C LYS A 24 -4.70 -14.05 11.43
N GLU A 25 -5.67 -13.85 10.54
CA GLU A 25 -6.61 -14.90 10.11
C GLU A 25 -5.90 -16.07 9.42
N THR A 26 -4.70 -15.84 8.84
CA THR A 26 -3.86 -16.87 8.22
C THR A 26 -2.74 -17.37 9.14
N GLY A 27 -2.77 -17.02 10.43
CA GLY A 27 -1.85 -17.52 11.45
C GLY A 27 -0.55 -16.72 11.62
N HIS A 28 -0.43 -15.58 10.96
CA HIS A 28 0.75 -14.73 11.10
C HIS A 28 0.74 -13.97 12.43
N GLU A 29 1.93 -13.79 12.99
CA GLU A 29 2.14 -13.06 14.24
C GLU A 29 3.03 -11.83 14.00
N ASN A 30 2.75 -10.77 14.77
CA ASN A 30 3.57 -9.57 14.71
C ASN A 30 4.78 -9.69 15.63
N ALA A 31 5.95 -9.33 15.10
CA ALA A 31 7.18 -9.15 15.85
C ALA A 31 7.76 -7.75 15.63
N TYR A 32 8.76 -7.38 16.39
CA TYR A 32 9.50 -6.14 16.22
C TYR A 32 11.00 -6.41 16.26
N PHE A 33 11.71 -5.95 15.24
CA PHE A 33 13.16 -6.06 15.11
C PHE A 33 13.81 -4.68 15.19
N PRO A 34 15.06 -4.57 15.68
CA PRO A 34 15.74 -3.31 15.90
C PRO A 34 15.88 -2.45 14.65
N LEU A 35 15.76 -1.12 14.83
CA LEU A 35 15.96 -0.12 13.79
C LEU A 35 17.42 -0.07 13.32
N PHE A 36 18.38 -0.17 14.26
CA PHE A 36 19.79 -0.11 13.97
C PHE A 36 20.36 -1.51 13.73
N VAL A 37 20.97 -1.71 12.60
CA VAL A 37 21.58 -2.97 12.19
C VAL A 37 23.10 -2.79 12.12
N PRO A 38 23.90 -3.61 12.82
CA PRO A 38 25.35 -3.58 12.70
C PRO A 38 25.80 -3.76 11.25
N LYS A 39 26.76 -2.96 10.81
CA LYS A 39 27.25 -2.98 9.41
C LYS A 39 27.77 -4.37 9.02
N SER A 40 28.41 -5.08 9.95
CA SER A 40 28.91 -6.45 9.73
C SER A 40 27.82 -7.46 9.34
N LEU A 41 26.56 -7.25 9.81
CA LEU A 41 25.44 -8.08 9.37
C LEU A 41 25.01 -7.80 7.93
N PHE A 42 25.14 -6.54 7.48
CA PHE A 42 24.87 -6.16 6.09
C PHE A 42 25.93 -6.72 5.13
N GLU A 43 27.19 -6.72 5.55
CA GLU A 43 28.30 -7.28 4.76
C GLU A 43 28.15 -8.79 4.53
N ALA A 44 27.53 -9.51 5.47
CA ALA A 44 27.21 -10.93 5.30
C ALA A 44 26.16 -11.20 4.20
N GLU A 45 25.40 -10.17 3.82
CA GLU A 45 24.39 -10.23 2.76
C GLU A 45 24.89 -9.75 1.39
N GLU A 46 26.14 -9.31 1.25
CA GLU A 46 26.66 -8.55 0.10
C GLU A 46 26.22 -9.11 -1.26
N LYS A 47 26.13 -10.42 -1.42
CA LYS A 47 25.69 -11.07 -2.66
C LYS A 47 24.19 -10.90 -2.96
N ASN A 48 23.35 -10.69 -1.92
CA ASN A 48 21.89 -10.53 -2.05
C ASN A 48 21.45 -9.08 -1.86
N ALA A 49 22.32 -8.22 -1.32
CA ALA A 49 22.02 -6.84 -0.93
C ALA A 49 22.50 -5.78 -1.94
N GLU A 50 23.04 -6.17 -3.11
CA GLU A 50 23.59 -5.23 -4.11
C GLU A 50 22.59 -4.10 -4.51
N GLY A 51 21.29 -4.32 -4.38
CA GLY A 51 20.26 -3.33 -4.67
C GLY A 51 19.97 -2.36 -3.52
N PHE A 52 20.23 -2.71 -2.26
CA PHE A 52 19.84 -1.92 -1.06
C PHE A 52 21.02 -1.26 -0.36
N ALA A 53 22.23 -1.77 -0.51
CA ALA A 53 23.41 -1.31 0.23
C ALA A 53 23.89 0.09 -0.16
N LYS A 54 23.49 0.59 -1.33
CA LYS A 54 24.04 1.85 -1.88
C LYS A 54 23.34 3.11 -1.35
N GLU A 55 22.12 3.02 -0.81
CA GLU A 55 21.29 4.16 -0.43
C GLU A 55 20.73 4.00 0.99
N CYS A 56 21.60 3.84 1.98
CA CYS A 56 21.22 3.72 3.38
C CYS A 56 21.76 4.90 4.22
N ALA A 57 21.15 5.15 5.38
CA ALA A 57 21.66 6.07 6.38
C ALA A 57 22.60 5.32 7.34
N VAL A 58 23.79 5.85 7.55
CA VAL A 58 24.81 5.25 8.40
C VAL A 58 24.99 6.10 9.66
N VAL A 59 24.90 5.47 10.84
CA VAL A 59 25.14 6.12 12.12
C VAL A 59 26.58 5.83 12.54
N THR A 60 27.36 6.88 12.66
CA THR A 60 28.82 6.81 12.95
C THR A 60 29.18 7.30 14.35
N HIS A 61 28.31 8.10 14.97
CA HIS A 61 28.51 8.72 16.28
C HIS A 61 27.20 8.70 17.08
N TYR A 62 27.33 8.69 18.43
CA TYR A 62 26.16 8.62 19.32
C TYR A 62 25.89 9.90 20.12
N ARG A 63 26.72 10.97 19.96
CA ARG A 63 26.57 12.18 20.77
C ARG A 63 26.88 13.45 19.98
N LEU A 64 26.21 14.53 20.35
CA LEU A 64 26.49 15.90 19.94
C LEU A 64 27.14 16.65 21.11
N LYS A 65 27.97 17.66 20.81
CA LYS A 65 28.50 18.62 21.76
C LYS A 65 28.34 20.05 21.28
N ASN A 66 28.45 21.00 22.20
CA ASN A 66 28.45 22.42 21.83
C ASN A 66 29.69 22.76 21.02
N ASP A 67 29.53 23.54 19.97
CA ASP A 67 30.63 24.11 19.20
C ASP A 67 31.37 25.15 20.07
N SER A 68 32.66 24.95 20.27
CA SER A 68 33.50 25.92 21.03
C SER A 68 33.60 27.29 20.36
N ASP A 69 33.49 27.31 19.01
CA ASP A 69 33.73 28.50 18.20
C ASP A 69 32.45 29.29 17.89
N LYS A 70 31.29 28.64 18.03
CA LYS A 70 29.99 29.21 17.69
C LYS A 70 28.95 28.95 18.77
N LYS A 71 28.67 29.96 19.63
CA LYS A 71 27.68 29.88 20.70
C LYS A 71 26.30 29.45 20.16
N GLY A 72 25.73 28.40 20.75
CA GLY A 72 24.39 27.88 20.38
C GLY A 72 24.38 26.92 19.19
N LYS A 73 25.54 26.55 18.61
CA LYS A 73 25.66 25.53 17.57
C LYS A 73 26.07 24.18 18.17
N LEU A 74 25.47 23.11 17.66
CA LEU A 74 25.85 21.72 17.98
C LEU A 74 26.70 21.14 16.84
N ILE A 75 27.71 20.40 17.20
CA ILE A 75 28.56 19.62 16.30
C ILE A 75 28.57 18.15 16.74
N VAL A 76 28.87 17.25 15.83
CA VAL A 76 29.13 15.83 16.18
C VAL A 76 30.36 15.80 17.11
N ASP A 77 30.22 15.10 18.26
CA ASP A 77 31.34 14.91 19.16
C ASP A 77 32.32 13.85 18.61
N PRO A 78 33.57 14.21 18.24
CA PRO A 78 34.51 13.25 17.69
C PRO A 78 34.82 12.09 18.63
N ASP A 79 34.73 12.31 19.97
CA ASP A 79 35.01 11.30 20.99
C ASP A 79 33.86 10.29 21.14
N SER A 80 32.77 10.49 20.43
CA SER A 80 31.59 9.60 20.44
C SER A 80 31.50 8.70 19.21
N LYS A 81 32.54 8.51 18.46
CA LYS A 81 32.59 7.61 17.32
C LYS A 81 32.28 6.17 17.77
N LEU A 82 31.40 5.51 17.04
CA LEU A 82 31.07 4.10 17.29
C LEU A 82 32.24 3.21 16.91
N GLU A 83 32.51 2.15 17.64
CA GLU A 83 33.50 1.11 17.29
C GLU A 83 33.06 0.40 16.00
N GLU A 84 31.77 0.12 15.85
CA GLU A 84 31.17 -0.42 14.64
C GLU A 84 30.04 0.52 14.18
N GLU A 85 30.04 0.87 12.90
CA GLU A 85 29.01 1.68 12.28
C GLU A 85 27.67 0.92 12.25
N LEU A 86 26.58 1.65 12.48
CA LEU A 86 25.23 1.09 12.42
C LEU A 86 24.50 1.61 11.19
N ILE A 87 23.72 0.76 10.57
CA ILE A 87 22.87 1.10 9.44
C ILE A 87 21.44 1.28 9.97
N VAL A 88 20.81 2.40 9.61
CA VAL A 88 19.36 2.54 9.80
C VAL A 88 18.69 1.65 8.78
N ARG A 89 17.98 0.62 9.22
CA ARG A 89 17.45 -0.45 8.34
C ARG A 89 16.75 0.09 7.09
N PRO A 90 17.21 -0.25 5.88
CA PRO A 90 16.46 -0.05 4.64
C PRO A 90 15.48 -1.19 4.38
N THR A 91 15.70 -2.31 5.04
CA THR A 91 14.92 -3.56 5.09
C THR A 91 15.43 -4.41 6.26
N SER A 92 14.72 -5.43 6.69
CA SER A 92 15.04 -6.16 7.92
C SER A 92 15.56 -7.58 7.72
N GLU A 93 15.80 -8.03 6.49
CA GLU A 93 16.26 -9.40 6.20
C GLU A 93 17.46 -9.78 7.06
N ALA A 94 18.53 -8.96 7.10
CA ALA A 94 19.75 -9.25 7.82
C ALA A 94 19.52 -9.59 9.31
N ILE A 95 18.80 -8.72 10.00
CA ILE A 95 18.56 -8.91 11.43
C ILE A 95 17.57 -10.05 11.70
N ILE A 96 16.59 -10.24 10.81
CA ILE A 96 15.59 -11.31 10.92
C ILE A 96 16.24 -12.66 10.71
N TRP A 97 17.02 -12.86 9.64
CA TRP A 97 17.68 -14.12 9.34
C TRP A 97 18.74 -14.48 10.37
N LYS A 98 19.46 -13.49 10.91
CA LYS A 98 20.36 -13.70 12.04
C LYS A 98 19.62 -14.20 13.29
N THR A 99 18.39 -13.72 13.50
CA THR A 99 17.55 -14.15 14.60
C THR A 99 16.98 -15.54 14.36
N TYR A 100 16.50 -15.84 13.15
CA TYR A 100 15.97 -17.15 12.77
C TYR A 100 16.99 -18.27 12.93
N LYS A 101 18.27 -18.00 12.69
CA LYS A 101 19.34 -18.96 12.99
C LYS A 101 19.33 -19.48 14.44
N ARG A 102 18.81 -18.66 15.37
CA ARG A 102 18.70 -19.04 16.78
C ARG A 102 17.35 -19.66 17.11
N TRP A 103 16.31 -19.24 16.42
CA TRP A 103 14.94 -19.69 16.71
C TRP A 103 14.64 -21.05 16.08
N ILE A 104 15.23 -21.34 14.90
CA ILE A 104 14.95 -22.55 14.13
C ILE A 104 16.05 -23.57 14.45
N GLN A 105 15.67 -24.71 15.05
CA GLN A 105 16.54 -25.82 15.36
C GLN A 105 16.00 -27.14 14.79
N SER A 106 14.70 -27.31 14.75
CA SER A 106 14.04 -28.51 14.29
C SER A 106 12.79 -28.22 13.45
N TYR A 107 12.26 -29.24 12.78
CA TYR A 107 11.02 -29.16 12.02
C TYR A 107 9.81 -28.70 12.86
N ARG A 108 9.88 -28.80 14.21
CA ARG A 108 8.82 -28.37 15.12
C ARG A 108 8.73 -26.86 15.25
N ASP A 109 9.80 -26.17 14.91
CA ASP A 109 9.88 -24.70 14.95
C ASP A 109 9.32 -24.06 13.66
N LEU A 110 8.92 -24.89 12.69
CA LEU A 110 8.41 -24.46 11.38
C LEU A 110 6.92 -24.79 11.21
N PRO A 111 6.16 -23.97 10.45
CA PRO A 111 6.62 -22.72 9.83
C PRO A 111 6.76 -21.59 10.84
N ILE A 112 7.67 -20.64 10.57
CA ILE A 112 7.67 -19.32 11.22
C ILE A 112 6.94 -18.35 10.29
N LEU A 113 5.88 -17.70 10.80
CA LEU A 113 5.02 -16.78 10.06
C LEU A 113 5.03 -15.42 10.74
N ILE A 114 6.03 -14.59 10.45
CA ILE A 114 6.24 -13.31 11.14
C ILE A 114 5.96 -12.13 10.20
N ASN A 115 5.23 -11.18 10.74
CA ASN A 115 4.99 -9.85 10.19
C ASN A 115 5.58 -8.76 11.08
N GLN A 116 6.05 -7.67 10.50
CA GLN A 116 6.50 -6.49 11.23
C GLN A 116 5.88 -5.22 10.64
N TRP A 117 5.27 -4.39 11.48
CA TRP A 117 4.90 -3.01 11.16
C TRP A 117 6.00 -2.08 11.66
N ALA A 118 6.64 -1.37 10.75
CA ALA A 118 7.83 -0.59 11.07
C ALA A 118 8.02 0.59 10.11
N ASN A 119 9.04 1.39 10.37
CA ASN A 119 9.61 2.32 9.41
C ASN A 119 10.91 1.76 8.84
N VAL A 120 11.28 2.23 7.67
CA VAL A 120 12.58 2.00 7.04
C VAL A 120 13.09 3.29 6.41
N VAL A 121 14.41 3.37 6.23
CA VAL A 121 15.06 4.52 5.60
C VAL A 121 15.83 4.05 4.37
N ARG A 122 15.42 4.57 3.20
CA ARG A 122 16.11 4.39 1.93
C ARG A 122 16.45 5.78 1.42
N TRP A 123 17.72 6.11 1.23
CA TRP A 123 18.16 7.45 0.91
C TRP A 123 17.75 7.85 -0.51
N GLU A 124 16.50 8.31 -0.65
CA GLU A 124 15.91 8.67 -1.93
C GLU A 124 16.25 10.12 -2.32
N MET A 125 16.91 10.29 -3.45
CA MET A 125 17.31 11.60 -3.95
C MET A 125 16.17 12.35 -4.66
N ARG A 126 15.19 11.64 -5.21
CA ARG A 126 14.05 12.21 -5.94
C ARG A 126 12.75 11.82 -5.26
N THR A 127 12.44 12.50 -4.18
CA THR A 127 11.25 12.20 -3.38
C THR A 127 9.96 12.56 -4.11
N ARG A 128 8.95 11.69 -3.96
CA ARG A 128 7.56 11.92 -4.35
C ARG A 128 6.67 11.52 -3.18
N LEU A 129 5.76 12.42 -2.80
CA LEU A 129 4.88 12.23 -1.64
C LEU A 129 4.20 10.85 -1.69
N PHE A 130 4.29 10.07 -0.62
CA PHE A 130 3.84 8.68 -0.45
C PHE A 130 4.46 7.65 -1.40
N LEU A 131 4.87 7.99 -2.60
CA LEU A 131 5.35 7.04 -3.60
C LEU A 131 6.82 6.70 -3.43
N ARG A 132 7.64 7.73 -3.17
CA ARG A 132 9.09 7.62 -2.94
C ARG A 132 9.51 8.65 -1.91
N THR A 133 9.74 8.22 -0.68
CA THR A 133 10.21 9.05 0.42
C THR A 133 11.43 8.41 1.07
N ALA A 134 12.32 9.22 1.62
CA ALA A 134 13.54 8.71 2.26
C ALA A 134 13.20 7.84 3.49
N GLU A 135 12.20 8.22 4.25
CA GLU A 135 11.60 7.40 5.31
C GLU A 135 10.14 7.12 4.97
N PHE A 136 9.70 5.89 5.21
CA PHE A 136 8.30 5.50 5.07
C PHE A 136 7.91 4.42 6.07
N LEU A 137 6.63 4.37 6.37
CA LEU A 137 6.01 3.29 7.13
C LEU A 137 5.66 2.16 6.17
N TRP A 138 5.83 0.95 6.63
CA TRP A 138 5.51 -0.23 5.87
C TRP A 138 5.12 -1.42 6.75
N GLN A 139 4.74 -2.46 6.10
CA GLN A 139 4.64 -3.79 6.61
C GLN A 139 5.62 -4.66 5.82
N GLU A 140 6.36 -5.48 6.52
CA GLU A 140 7.20 -6.51 5.94
C GLU A 140 6.94 -7.83 6.65
N GLY A 141 6.72 -8.88 5.86
CA GLY A 141 6.61 -10.23 6.38
C GLY A 141 7.79 -11.07 5.94
N HIS A 142 8.21 -11.95 6.82
CA HIS A 142 9.31 -12.87 6.58
C HIS A 142 8.93 -14.22 7.16
N THR A 143 8.88 -15.24 6.32
CA THR A 143 8.48 -16.58 6.74
C THR A 143 9.54 -17.63 6.43
N ALA A 144 9.56 -18.69 7.22
CA ALA A 144 10.45 -19.81 7.04
C ALA A 144 9.65 -21.11 7.07
N HIS A 145 9.91 -21.99 6.12
CA HIS A 145 9.15 -23.22 5.89
C HIS A 145 10.06 -24.45 5.76
N ALA A 146 9.52 -25.61 6.05
CA ALA A 146 10.24 -26.88 5.92
C ALA A 146 10.37 -27.31 4.44
N THR A 147 9.39 -26.97 3.61
CA THR A 147 9.34 -27.44 2.21
C THR A 147 9.21 -26.28 1.22
N LYS A 148 9.66 -26.51 -0.01
CA LYS A 148 9.49 -25.58 -1.13
C LYS A 148 8.02 -25.28 -1.40
N GLU A 149 7.19 -26.30 -1.34
CA GLU A 149 5.76 -26.19 -1.63
C GLU A 149 5.04 -25.28 -0.62
N GLU A 150 5.35 -25.42 0.68
CA GLU A 150 4.82 -24.53 1.72
C GLU A 150 5.19 -23.06 1.45
N ALA A 151 6.44 -22.77 1.11
CA ALA A 151 6.90 -21.42 0.83
C ALA A 151 6.28 -20.84 -0.46
N LEU A 152 6.10 -21.64 -1.51
CA LEU A 152 5.40 -21.21 -2.72
C LEU A 152 3.92 -20.90 -2.44
N ASN A 153 3.25 -21.75 -1.66
CA ASN A 153 1.87 -21.54 -1.25
C ASN A 153 1.73 -20.26 -0.42
N GLU A 154 2.67 -20.00 0.49
CA GLU A 154 2.73 -18.80 1.27
C GLU A 154 2.89 -17.53 0.39
N THR A 155 3.79 -17.58 -0.59
CA THR A 155 4.00 -16.49 -1.54
C THR A 155 2.70 -16.14 -2.30
N LYS A 156 1.94 -17.16 -2.75
CA LYS A 156 0.65 -16.99 -3.41
C LYS A 156 -0.44 -16.49 -2.47
N LEU A 157 -0.50 -17.03 -1.25
CA LEU A 157 -1.45 -16.63 -0.21
C LEU A 157 -1.36 -15.14 0.07
N ILE A 158 -0.15 -14.64 0.30
CA ILE A 158 0.07 -13.22 0.58
C ILE A 158 -0.26 -12.32 -0.61
N ASN A 159 0.10 -12.74 -1.83
CA ASN A 159 -0.28 -11.98 -3.03
C ASN A 159 -1.80 -11.87 -3.19
N ASN A 160 -2.54 -12.93 -2.85
CA ASN A 160 -4.00 -12.92 -2.83
C ASN A 160 -4.57 -12.01 -1.74
N ILE A 161 -4.00 -12.03 -0.53
CA ILE A 161 -4.37 -11.12 0.57
C ILE A 161 -4.22 -9.66 0.13
N TYR A 162 -3.11 -9.30 -0.51
CA TYR A 162 -2.89 -7.95 -1.02
C TYR A 162 -3.90 -7.57 -2.10
N SER A 163 -4.22 -8.48 -3.01
CA SER A 163 -5.24 -8.27 -4.05
C SER A 163 -6.63 -8.07 -3.44
N GLU A 164 -7.03 -8.94 -2.51
CA GLU A 164 -8.31 -8.82 -1.80
C GLU A 164 -8.39 -7.50 -1.02
N PHE A 165 -7.33 -7.14 -0.30
CA PHE A 165 -7.26 -5.86 0.43
C PHE A 165 -7.43 -4.67 -0.51
N ALA A 166 -6.73 -4.65 -1.64
CA ALA A 166 -6.83 -3.57 -2.63
C ALA A 166 -8.25 -3.45 -3.20
N GLU A 167 -8.88 -4.56 -3.56
CA GLU A 167 -10.25 -4.52 -4.12
C GLU A 167 -11.30 -4.21 -3.07
N LYS A 168 -11.29 -4.91 -1.94
CA LYS A 168 -12.35 -4.84 -0.93
C LYS A 168 -12.31 -3.54 -0.13
N TYR A 169 -11.13 -3.12 0.32
CA TYR A 169 -11.00 -1.95 1.20
C TYR A 169 -10.63 -0.68 0.46
N MET A 170 -9.71 -0.76 -0.52
CA MET A 170 -9.29 0.42 -1.28
C MET A 170 -10.18 0.70 -2.50
N ALA A 171 -11.14 -0.18 -2.84
CA ALA A 171 -11.94 -0.11 -4.07
C ALA A 171 -11.06 0.04 -5.33
N MET A 172 -9.88 -0.56 -5.31
CA MET A 172 -8.84 -0.46 -6.33
C MET A 172 -8.59 -1.84 -6.95
N PRO A 173 -9.07 -2.09 -8.19
CA PRO A 173 -8.79 -3.33 -8.89
C PRO A 173 -7.30 -3.40 -9.25
N VAL A 174 -6.73 -4.59 -9.13
CA VAL A 174 -5.34 -4.86 -9.43
C VAL A 174 -5.20 -6.05 -10.37
N ILE A 175 -4.08 -6.11 -11.09
CA ILE A 175 -3.69 -7.28 -11.87
C ILE A 175 -2.58 -8.00 -11.10
N GLN A 176 -2.73 -9.31 -10.94
CA GLN A 176 -1.74 -10.18 -10.32
C GLN A 176 -0.86 -10.82 -11.38
N GLY A 177 0.40 -11.01 -11.09
CA GLY A 177 1.33 -11.72 -11.95
C GLY A 177 2.73 -11.81 -11.36
N SER A 178 3.61 -12.54 -12.03
CA SER A 178 5.02 -12.61 -11.68
C SER A 178 5.83 -11.48 -12.35
N LYS A 179 6.95 -11.12 -11.75
CA LYS A 179 7.91 -10.17 -12.34
C LYS A 179 8.83 -10.88 -13.32
N SER A 180 9.27 -10.15 -14.35
CA SER A 180 10.40 -10.57 -15.18
C SER A 180 11.67 -10.72 -14.33
N GLU A 181 12.65 -11.42 -14.84
CA GLU A 181 13.90 -11.66 -14.12
C GLU A 181 14.63 -10.33 -13.79
N SER A 182 14.59 -9.36 -14.69
CA SER A 182 15.20 -8.05 -14.52
C SER A 182 14.50 -7.16 -13.50
N GLU A 183 13.20 -7.34 -13.28
CA GLU A 183 12.37 -6.56 -12.34
C GLU A 183 12.11 -7.31 -11.02
N ARG A 184 12.71 -8.50 -10.85
CA ARG A 184 12.58 -9.34 -9.67
C ARG A 184 13.34 -8.75 -8.48
N PHE A 185 12.86 -9.00 -7.27
CA PHE A 185 13.58 -8.66 -6.05
C PHE A 185 14.93 -9.40 -5.99
N ALA A 186 16.00 -8.66 -5.66
CA ALA A 186 17.34 -9.26 -5.54
C ALA A 186 17.35 -10.37 -4.48
N GLY A 187 17.83 -11.55 -4.85
CA GLY A 187 17.83 -12.74 -3.99
C GLY A 187 16.55 -13.57 -4.01
N ALA A 188 15.49 -13.16 -4.72
CA ALA A 188 14.30 -13.98 -4.92
C ALA A 188 14.43 -14.90 -6.14
N GLU A 189 13.93 -16.13 -6.02
CA GLU A 189 13.75 -17.03 -7.16
C GLU A 189 12.51 -16.67 -7.97
N GLU A 190 11.45 -16.15 -7.30
CA GLU A 190 10.22 -15.66 -7.91
C GLU A 190 9.67 -14.46 -7.13
N THR A 191 9.08 -13.51 -7.83
CA THR A 191 8.38 -12.36 -7.25
C THR A 191 7.01 -12.24 -7.85
N LEU A 192 5.98 -12.40 -7.03
CA LEU A 192 4.60 -12.07 -7.37
C LEU A 192 4.32 -10.61 -7.01
N CYS A 193 3.45 -9.97 -7.76
CA CYS A 193 3.06 -8.59 -7.52
C CYS A 193 1.59 -8.34 -7.80
N ILE A 194 1.10 -7.23 -7.27
CA ILE A 194 -0.17 -6.62 -7.65
C ILE A 194 0.11 -5.26 -8.29
N GLU A 195 -0.41 -5.06 -9.49
CA GLU A 195 -0.25 -3.84 -10.28
C GLU A 195 -1.58 -3.11 -10.41
N ALA A 196 -1.60 -1.83 -10.04
CA ALA A 196 -2.77 -0.96 -10.16
C ALA A 196 -2.58 0.06 -11.29
N LEU A 197 -3.69 0.51 -11.89
CA LEU A 197 -3.69 1.57 -12.88
C LEU A 197 -4.27 2.85 -12.26
N MET A 198 -3.45 3.91 -12.22
CA MET A 198 -3.85 5.21 -11.68
C MET A 198 -4.71 5.99 -12.69
N GLN A 199 -5.32 7.09 -12.25
CA GLN A 199 -6.22 7.90 -13.11
C GLN A 199 -5.48 8.57 -14.28
N ASP A 200 -4.19 8.85 -14.14
CA ASP A 200 -3.35 9.38 -15.22
C ASP A 200 -2.83 8.29 -16.18
N GLY A 201 -3.29 7.04 -16.01
CA GLY A 201 -2.97 5.91 -16.84
C GLY A 201 -1.58 5.30 -16.61
N LYS A 202 -0.87 5.68 -15.55
CA LYS A 202 0.39 5.02 -15.20
C LYS A 202 0.17 3.86 -14.24
N ALA A 203 1.03 2.87 -14.37
CA ALA A 203 1.07 1.72 -13.48
C ALA A 203 1.70 2.07 -12.12
N LEU A 204 1.16 1.45 -11.08
CA LEU A 204 1.73 1.49 -9.74
C LEU A 204 1.81 0.08 -9.18
N GLN A 205 3.03 -0.37 -8.83
CA GLN A 205 3.22 -1.58 -8.05
C GLN A 205 2.70 -1.34 -6.63
N ALA A 206 1.62 -2.01 -6.29
CA ALA A 206 0.92 -1.80 -5.02
C ALA A 206 1.36 -2.76 -3.90
N GLY A 207 1.93 -3.92 -4.26
CA GLY A 207 2.47 -4.89 -3.29
C GLY A 207 3.28 -5.97 -3.98
N THR A 208 4.16 -6.63 -3.23
CA THR A 208 4.98 -7.75 -3.71
C THR A 208 5.08 -8.86 -2.68
N SER A 209 5.13 -10.09 -3.16
CA SER A 209 5.39 -11.30 -2.40
C SER A 209 6.49 -12.09 -3.09
N HIS A 210 7.55 -12.41 -2.37
CA HIS A 210 8.76 -13.01 -2.90
C HIS A 210 8.95 -14.43 -2.40
N PHE A 211 9.14 -15.37 -3.29
CA PHE A 211 9.69 -16.66 -2.98
C PHE A 211 11.22 -16.55 -3.04
N LEU A 212 11.86 -16.63 -1.89
CA LEU A 212 13.31 -16.43 -1.75
C LEU A 212 14.11 -17.73 -1.93
N GLY A 213 13.42 -18.85 -2.13
CA GLY A 213 14.07 -20.16 -2.17
C GLY A 213 14.83 -20.44 -0.88
N GLN A 214 16.08 -20.84 -1.00
CA GLN A 214 16.99 -21.08 0.14
C GLN A 214 18.16 -20.05 0.18
N ASN A 215 18.11 -19.00 -0.60
CA ASN A 215 19.23 -18.06 -0.75
C ASN A 215 19.63 -17.42 0.57
N PHE A 216 18.65 -16.82 1.28
CA PHE A 216 18.90 -16.22 2.60
C PHE A 216 19.21 -17.26 3.68
N ALA A 217 18.56 -18.42 3.65
CA ALA A 217 18.84 -19.52 4.57
C ALA A 217 20.31 -19.99 4.45
N LYS A 218 20.85 -20.07 3.23
CA LYS A 218 22.24 -20.42 2.98
C LYS A 218 23.20 -19.31 3.39
N ALA A 219 22.88 -18.03 3.09
CA ALA A 219 23.71 -16.89 3.45
C ALA A 219 23.87 -16.75 4.97
N PHE A 220 22.82 -16.99 5.75
CA PHE A 220 22.84 -16.91 7.21
C PHE A 220 23.02 -18.25 7.91
N ASP A 221 23.17 -19.35 7.15
CA ASP A 221 23.30 -20.74 7.66
C ASP A 221 22.13 -21.12 8.59
N VAL A 222 20.90 -20.91 8.13
CA VAL A 222 19.66 -21.25 8.85
C VAL A 222 19.18 -22.62 8.44
N LYS A 223 19.35 -23.60 9.33
CA LYS A 223 19.02 -25.00 9.15
C LYS A 223 18.11 -25.51 10.23
N PHE A 224 17.35 -26.54 9.92
CA PHE A 224 16.56 -27.29 10.88
C PHE A 224 16.86 -28.79 10.78
N ALA A 225 16.72 -29.51 11.88
CA ALA A 225 16.74 -30.97 11.85
C ALA A 225 15.35 -31.46 11.41
N ASP A 226 15.31 -32.26 10.35
CA ASP A 226 14.08 -32.93 9.89
C ASP A 226 13.65 -34.06 10.84
N LYS A 227 12.57 -34.77 10.52
CA LYS A 227 12.07 -35.91 11.32
C LYS A 227 13.05 -37.04 11.45
N SER A 228 14.03 -37.18 10.55
CA SER A 228 15.10 -38.18 10.59
C SER A 228 16.37 -37.69 11.31
N GLY A 229 16.42 -36.45 11.71
CA GLY A 229 17.59 -35.80 12.32
C GLY A 229 18.58 -35.22 11.29
N LYS A 230 18.25 -35.24 9.98
CA LYS A 230 19.07 -34.68 8.92
C LYS A 230 18.92 -33.14 8.93
N LEU A 231 20.03 -32.42 8.78
CA LEU A 231 20.03 -30.97 8.67
C LEU A 231 19.70 -30.51 7.25
N GLU A 232 18.66 -29.71 7.13
CA GLU A 232 18.20 -29.11 5.88
C GLU A 232 18.11 -27.60 6.01
N TYR A 233 18.35 -26.84 4.93
CA TYR A 233 18.08 -25.39 4.89
C TYR A 233 16.58 -25.16 4.79
N VAL A 234 16.09 -24.13 5.49
CA VAL A 234 14.70 -23.69 5.39
C VAL A 234 14.41 -23.05 4.04
N TRP A 235 13.15 -23.08 3.63
CA TRP A 235 12.63 -22.34 2.49
C TRP A 235 12.02 -21.03 2.97
N ALA A 236 12.23 -19.94 2.23
CA ALA A 236 12.00 -18.59 2.69
C ALA A 236 11.03 -17.82 1.80
N THR A 237 10.24 -16.96 2.42
CA THR A 237 9.49 -15.91 1.71
C THR A 237 9.72 -14.55 2.37
N SER A 238 9.54 -13.48 1.61
CA SER A 238 9.36 -12.13 2.14
C SER A 238 8.31 -11.38 1.33
N TRP A 239 7.62 -10.44 1.97
CA TRP A 239 6.54 -9.72 1.34
C TRP A 239 6.29 -8.38 2.04
N GLY A 240 5.80 -7.38 1.27
CA GLY A 240 5.64 -6.06 1.84
C GLY A 240 4.75 -5.11 1.06
N VAL A 241 4.12 -4.22 1.82
CA VAL A 241 3.43 -3.02 1.35
C VAL A 241 3.77 -1.83 2.23
N SER A 242 3.66 -0.62 1.69
CA SER A 242 4.07 0.59 2.40
C SER A 242 2.99 1.67 2.31
N THR A 243 3.28 2.83 2.90
CA THR A 243 2.49 4.05 2.72
C THR A 243 2.32 4.48 1.26
N ARG A 244 2.98 3.80 0.30
CA ARG A 244 2.66 3.91 -1.12
C ARG A 244 1.20 3.60 -1.42
N LEU A 245 0.57 2.70 -0.65
CA LEU A 245 -0.86 2.41 -0.77
C LEU A 245 -1.74 3.64 -0.49
N MET A 246 -1.32 4.56 0.37
CA MET A 246 -2.03 5.84 0.55
C MET A 246 -1.97 6.69 -0.71
N GLY A 247 -0.81 6.76 -1.35
CA GLY A 247 -0.67 7.41 -2.66
C GLY A 247 -1.56 6.75 -3.71
N ALA A 248 -1.56 5.42 -3.77
CA ALA A 248 -2.42 4.65 -4.67
C ALA A 248 -3.91 4.94 -4.46
N LEU A 249 -4.37 4.98 -3.20
CA LEU A 249 -5.76 5.30 -2.83
C LEU A 249 -6.16 6.70 -3.34
N ILE A 250 -5.32 7.69 -3.06
CA ILE A 250 -5.55 9.08 -3.47
C ILE A 250 -5.60 9.18 -5.01
N MET A 251 -4.62 8.61 -5.69
CA MET A 251 -4.49 8.69 -7.15
C MET A 251 -5.54 7.85 -7.89
N SER A 252 -6.15 6.86 -7.24
CA SER A 252 -7.22 6.06 -7.82
C SER A 252 -8.58 6.74 -7.81
N HIS A 253 -8.87 7.58 -6.83
CA HIS A 253 -10.24 8.05 -6.58
C HIS A 253 -10.41 9.56 -6.50
N SER A 254 -9.41 10.28 -5.99
CA SER A 254 -9.54 11.71 -5.68
C SER A 254 -9.66 12.59 -6.93
N ASP A 255 -10.19 13.79 -6.76
CA ASP A 255 -10.37 14.80 -7.79
C ASP A 255 -9.76 16.15 -7.36
N ASP A 256 -9.96 17.19 -8.17
CA ASP A 256 -9.42 18.54 -7.91
C ASP A 256 -10.07 19.21 -6.68
N SER A 257 -11.23 18.75 -6.21
CA SER A 257 -11.90 19.24 -5.01
C SER A 257 -11.36 18.63 -3.71
N GLY A 258 -10.60 17.52 -3.80
CA GLY A 258 -10.01 16.87 -2.65
C GLY A 258 -10.07 15.35 -2.69
N LEU A 259 -9.97 14.72 -1.51
CA LEU A 259 -10.02 13.27 -1.40
C LEU A 259 -11.41 12.71 -1.75
N ILE A 260 -11.42 11.51 -2.29
CA ILE A 260 -12.58 10.63 -2.35
C ILE A 260 -12.16 9.32 -1.71
N LEU A 261 -12.72 9.02 -0.54
CA LEU A 261 -12.31 7.85 0.24
C LEU A 261 -13.38 6.76 0.17
N PRO A 262 -12.99 5.51 -0.09
CA PRO A 262 -13.86 4.36 0.15
C PRO A 262 -14.30 4.36 1.62
N PRO A 263 -15.59 4.16 1.92
CA PRO A 263 -16.08 4.25 3.29
C PRO A 263 -15.35 3.37 4.30
N LEU A 264 -14.87 2.20 3.88
CA LEU A 264 -14.14 1.27 4.76
C LEU A 264 -12.81 1.85 5.26
N LEU A 265 -12.18 2.75 4.50
CA LEU A 265 -10.91 3.41 4.85
C LEU A 265 -11.05 4.90 5.22
N ALA A 266 -12.28 5.43 5.30
CA ALA A 266 -12.51 6.81 5.69
C ALA A 266 -12.48 6.97 7.22
N PRO A 267 -11.60 7.81 7.82
CA PRO A 267 -11.57 8.04 9.26
C PRO A 267 -12.88 8.60 9.82
N THR A 268 -13.61 9.32 8.99
CA THR A 268 -14.97 9.78 9.25
C THR A 268 -15.82 9.35 8.06
N GLN A 269 -16.81 8.50 8.27
CA GLN A 269 -17.69 7.99 7.19
C GLN A 269 -18.84 8.95 6.93
N ILE A 270 -19.30 9.63 7.96
CA ILE A 270 -20.35 10.63 7.85
C ILE A 270 -20.07 11.80 8.80
N ILE A 271 -20.30 13.01 8.29
CA ILE A 271 -20.23 14.25 9.08
C ILE A 271 -21.60 14.91 9.14
N ILE A 272 -21.99 15.35 10.33
CA ILE A 272 -23.21 16.11 10.57
C ILE A 272 -22.81 17.56 10.84
N ILE A 273 -23.40 18.49 10.09
CA ILE A 273 -23.12 19.92 10.20
C ILE A 273 -24.40 20.64 10.66
N PRO A 274 -24.50 21.08 11.91
CA PRO A 274 -25.61 21.90 12.36
C PRO A 274 -25.53 23.31 11.74
N LEU A 275 -26.61 23.77 11.13
CA LEU A 275 -26.77 25.10 10.56
C LEU A 275 -27.64 25.96 11.48
N ILE A 276 -26.99 26.66 12.40
CA ILE A 276 -27.63 27.52 13.38
C ILE A 276 -27.67 28.96 12.85
N LYS A 277 -28.86 29.52 12.70
CA LYS A 277 -29.08 30.90 12.23
C LYS A 277 -29.60 31.83 13.32
N SER A 278 -30.26 31.29 14.35
CA SER A 278 -30.81 32.06 15.48
C SER A 278 -30.62 31.28 16.80
N GLU A 279 -30.63 32.01 17.92
CA GLU A 279 -30.58 31.38 19.25
C GLU A 279 -31.86 30.54 19.54
N GLU A 280 -33.01 30.96 18.99
CA GLU A 280 -34.27 30.28 19.20
C GLU A 280 -34.29 28.87 18.59
N SER A 281 -33.76 28.72 17.38
CA SER A 281 -33.69 27.43 16.69
C SER A 281 -32.53 26.54 17.17
N SER A 282 -31.48 27.14 17.78
CA SER A 282 -30.25 26.48 18.18
C SER A 282 -30.49 25.24 19.03
N LYS A 283 -31.29 25.35 20.10
CA LYS A 283 -31.55 24.22 21.00
C LYS A 283 -32.18 23.02 20.30
N LYS A 284 -33.14 23.28 19.38
CA LYS A 284 -33.83 22.22 18.63
C LYS A 284 -32.87 21.53 17.62
N ILE A 285 -32.08 22.34 16.90
CA ILE A 285 -31.10 21.83 15.92
C ILE A 285 -30.03 21.01 16.62
N LEU A 286 -29.43 21.51 17.69
CA LEU A 286 -28.39 20.80 18.43
C LEU A 286 -28.92 19.48 19.02
N LYS A 287 -30.10 19.52 19.65
CA LYS A 287 -30.72 18.28 20.17
C LYS A 287 -30.92 17.25 19.06
N LYS A 288 -31.47 17.66 17.90
CA LYS A 288 -31.69 16.75 16.77
C LYS A 288 -30.35 16.23 16.23
N THR A 289 -29.33 17.09 16.12
CA THR A 289 -27.96 16.71 15.73
C THR A 289 -27.39 15.62 16.64
N ASP A 290 -27.53 15.79 17.96
CA ASP A 290 -27.05 14.84 18.96
C ASP A 290 -27.82 13.50 18.89
N ASP A 291 -29.15 13.56 18.70
CA ASP A 291 -29.98 12.38 18.53
C ASP A 291 -29.55 11.57 17.31
N LEU A 292 -29.31 12.24 16.16
CA LEU A 292 -28.82 11.60 14.94
C LEU A 292 -27.41 11.03 15.10
N PHE A 293 -26.50 11.80 15.69
CA PHE A 293 -25.14 11.35 15.98
C PHE A 293 -25.15 10.07 16.80
N ASN A 294 -25.93 10.05 17.89
CA ASN A 294 -26.03 8.90 18.78
C ASN A 294 -26.67 7.69 18.08
N SER A 295 -27.67 7.91 17.23
CA SER A 295 -28.29 6.83 16.45
C SER A 295 -27.32 6.20 15.47
N ILE A 296 -26.58 7.00 14.69
CA ILE A 296 -25.60 6.52 13.74
C ILE A 296 -24.41 5.85 14.47
N LYS A 297 -23.93 6.45 15.56
CA LYS A 297 -22.81 5.90 16.35
C LYS A 297 -23.09 4.49 16.88
N LYS A 298 -24.33 4.19 17.26
CA LYS A 298 -24.73 2.85 17.73
C LYS A 298 -24.59 1.76 16.67
N THR A 299 -24.59 2.09 15.39
CA THR A 299 -24.40 1.13 14.30
C THR A 299 -22.91 0.81 14.04
N GLY A 300 -21.98 1.43 14.77
CA GLY A 300 -20.54 1.27 14.58
C GLY A 300 -19.96 2.17 13.47
N VAL A 301 -20.78 3.00 12.82
CA VAL A 301 -20.34 3.94 11.79
C VAL A 301 -19.52 5.07 12.42
N ARG A 302 -18.39 5.41 11.78
CA ARG A 302 -17.49 6.50 12.21
C ARG A 302 -18.12 7.85 11.84
N VAL A 303 -18.90 8.40 12.77
CA VAL A 303 -19.61 9.68 12.62
C VAL A 303 -18.94 10.79 13.41
N LYS A 304 -18.97 12.01 12.88
CA LYS A 304 -18.54 13.24 13.57
C LYS A 304 -19.58 14.35 13.41
N ILE A 305 -19.60 15.29 14.38
CA ILE A 305 -20.33 16.55 14.28
C ILE A 305 -19.32 17.66 14.04
N ASP A 306 -19.60 18.53 13.07
CA ASP A 306 -18.83 19.78 12.89
C ASP A 306 -19.54 20.94 13.57
N ASN A 307 -19.31 21.06 14.86
CA ASN A 307 -19.85 22.11 15.70
C ASN A 307 -18.90 23.32 15.87
N ARG A 308 -17.88 23.44 15.02
CA ARG A 308 -16.93 24.58 15.09
C ARG A 308 -17.68 25.90 14.98
N GLU A 309 -17.50 26.75 15.97
CA GLU A 309 -18.05 28.09 16.01
C GLU A 309 -17.24 29.05 15.14
N ASN A 310 -17.87 30.14 14.71
CA ASN A 310 -17.21 31.20 13.90
C ASN A 310 -16.63 30.73 12.56
N ILE A 311 -17.08 29.60 12.06
CA ILE A 311 -16.72 29.04 10.76
C ILE A 311 -17.95 29.04 9.84
N SER A 312 -17.85 29.60 8.65
CA SER A 312 -18.96 29.64 7.70
C SER A 312 -19.37 28.23 7.25
N LEU A 313 -20.65 28.06 6.91
CA LEU A 313 -21.13 26.78 6.35
C LEU A 313 -20.35 26.41 5.09
N GLY A 314 -20.10 27.35 4.18
CA GLY A 314 -19.30 27.09 2.97
C GLY A 314 -17.93 26.51 3.25
N PHE A 315 -17.24 27.02 4.29
CA PHE A 315 -15.95 26.44 4.70
C PHE A 315 -16.09 25.01 5.24
N LYS A 316 -17.11 24.73 6.08
CA LYS A 316 -17.36 23.39 6.62
C LYS A 316 -17.66 22.39 5.50
N LEU A 317 -18.46 22.81 4.51
CA LEU A 317 -18.75 21.98 3.33
C LEU A 317 -17.49 21.65 2.55
N ASN A 318 -16.70 22.68 2.21
CA ASN A 318 -15.43 22.51 1.50
C ASN A 318 -14.42 21.64 2.30
N ASP A 319 -14.28 21.89 3.60
CA ASP A 319 -13.38 21.10 4.47
C ASP A 319 -13.76 19.60 4.48
N SER A 320 -15.06 19.29 4.47
CA SER A 320 -15.53 17.91 4.37
C SER A 320 -15.24 17.27 3.01
N GLU A 321 -15.29 18.05 1.93
CA GLU A 321 -14.95 17.58 0.56
C GLU A 321 -13.45 17.38 0.40
N VAL A 322 -12.63 18.32 0.85
CA VAL A 322 -11.16 18.20 0.85
C VAL A 322 -10.70 16.96 1.61
N LYS A 323 -11.35 16.65 2.74
CA LYS A 323 -11.08 15.44 3.54
C LYS A 323 -11.65 14.16 2.94
N GLY A 324 -12.46 14.24 1.90
CA GLY A 324 -13.07 13.08 1.25
C GLY A 324 -14.03 12.31 2.14
N ILE A 325 -14.74 13.00 3.04
CA ILE A 325 -15.74 12.36 3.91
C ILE A 325 -16.86 11.81 3.03
N PRO A 326 -17.12 10.50 3.03
CA PRO A 326 -18.05 9.87 2.09
C PRO A 326 -19.46 10.44 2.11
N MET A 327 -19.96 10.75 3.31
CA MET A 327 -21.33 11.24 3.49
C MET A 327 -21.36 12.50 4.36
N ARG A 328 -22.26 13.42 4.03
CA ARG A 328 -22.48 14.66 4.78
C ARG A 328 -23.96 14.95 4.92
N ILE A 329 -24.39 15.31 6.13
CA ILE A 329 -25.72 15.78 6.44
C ILE A 329 -25.63 17.20 6.98
N VAL A 330 -26.45 18.10 6.48
CA VAL A 330 -26.63 19.46 7.03
C VAL A 330 -28.00 19.50 7.71
N ILE A 331 -28.03 19.94 8.98
CA ILE A 331 -29.26 20.05 9.77
C ILE A 331 -29.54 21.48 10.10
N GLY A 332 -30.58 22.02 9.55
CA GLY A 332 -31.12 23.34 9.83
C GLY A 332 -32.57 23.31 10.33
N GLU A 333 -33.20 24.48 10.43
CA GLU A 333 -34.60 24.60 10.89
C GLU A 333 -35.58 23.81 10.01
N LYS A 334 -35.41 23.87 8.69
CA LYS A 334 -36.28 23.21 7.73
C LYS A 334 -36.28 21.69 7.86
N GLU A 335 -35.09 21.12 8.05
CA GLU A 335 -34.89 19.67 8.20
C GLU A 335 -35.52 19.20 9.51
N VAL A 336 -35.42 20.00 10.60
CA VAL A 336 -36.04 19.69 11.89
C VAL A 336 -37.56 19.79 11.82
N GLU A 337 -38.12 20.82 11.17
CA GLU A 337 -39.55 21.03 11.03
C GLU A 337 -40.23 19.95 10.19
N LYS A 338 -39.60 19.51 9.11
CA LYS A 338 -40.15 18.48 8.21
C LYS A 338 -39.90 17.06 8.69
N ASP A 339 -39.10 16.87 9.73
CA ASP A 339 -38.62 15.56 10.19
C ASP A 339 -37.90 14.76 9.06
N GLU A 340 -37.15 15.49 8.23
CA GLU A 340 -36.42 14.96 7.07
C GLU A 340 -34.94 15.31 7.16
N PHE A 341 -34.10 14.56 6.43
CA PHE A 341 -32.67 14.87 6.23
C PHE A 341 -32.32 14.73 4.75
N GLU A 342 -31.19 15.37 4.37
CA GLU A 342 -30.55 15.19 3.07
C GLU A 342 -29.12 14.71 3.30
N ILE A 343 -28.73 13.54 2.72
CA ILE A 343 -27.36 13.08 2.65
C ILE A 343 -26.77 13.47 1.31
N PHE A 344 -25.61 14.13 1.34
CA PHE A 344 -24.76 14.37 0.19
C PHE A 344 -23.67 13.31 0.14
N PHE A 345 -23.45 12.71 -1.04
CA PHE A 345 -22.41 11.71 -1.31
C PHE A 345 -21.23 12.34 -2.04
N ARG A 346 -20.01 12.25 -1.45
CA ARG A 346 -18.81 12.86 -2.00
C ARG A 346 -18.34 12.20 -3.31
N TYR A 347 -18.55 10.90 -3.49
CA TYR A 347 -18.01 10.14 -4.63
C TYR A 347 -18.70 10.41 -5.97
N ASN A 348 -19.96 10.86 -5.97
CA ASN A 348 -20.77 11.11 -7.17
C ASN A 348 -21.53 12.44 -7.13
N PHE A 349 -21.43 13.21 -6.04
CA PHE A 349 -22.11 14.49 -5.80
C PHE A 349 -23.65 14.41 -5.75
N GLU A 350 -24.19 13.20 -5.63
CA GLU A 350 -25.62 13.01 -5.50
C GLU A 350 -26.12 13.32 -4.09
N LYS A 351 -27.43 13.56 -3.99
CA LYS A 351 -28.14 13.83 -2.76
C LYS A 351 -29.35 12.91 -2.64
N VAL A 352 -29.59 12.41 -1.45
CA VAL A 352 -30.74 11.58 -1.11
C VAL A 352 -31.44 12.18 0.11
N SER A 353 -32.73 12.47 -0.02
CA SER A 353 -33.58 12.95 1.09
C SER A 353 -34.48 11.84 1.59
N SER A 354 -34.64 11.75 2.90
CA SER A 354 -35.56 10.80 3.53
C SER A 354 -35.96 11.25 4.94
N LYS A 355 -36.83 10.48 5.59
CA LYS A 355 -37.27 10.73 6.96
C LYS A 355 -36.23 10.27 7.98
N TYR A 356 -36.14 10.94 9.11
CA TYR A 356 -35.22 10.57 10.18
C TYR A 356 -35.38 9.12 10.67
N SER A 357 -36.59 8.55 10.60
CA SER A 357 -36.83 7.15 10.95
C SER A 357 -36.05 6.15 10.09
N GLU A 358 -35.64 6.53 8.88
CA GLU A 358 -34.90 5.68 7.93
C GLU A 358 -33.39 5.93 7.94
N LEU A 359 -32.93 6.91 8.73
CA LEU A 359 -31.54 7.38 8.68
C LEU A 359 -30.50 6.26 8.84
N THR A 360 -30.63 5.44 9.88
CA THR A 360 -29.64 4.39 10.18
C THR A 360 -29.57 3.36 9.08
N SER A 361 -30.72 2.92 8.58
CA SER A 361 -30.80 1.97 7.46
C SER A 361 -30.20 2.54 6.17
N ILE A 362 -30.46 3.82 5.86
CA ILE A 362 -29.88 4.49 4.68
C ILE A 362 -28.38 4.66 4.83
N VAL A 363 -27.88 5.05 6.00
CA VAL A 363 -26.44 5.20 6.25
C VAL A 363 -25.72 3.86 6.10
N GLU A 364 -26.22 2.79 6.70
CA GLU A 364 -25.62 1.46 6.62
C GLU A 364 -25.60 0.92 5.17
N SER A 365 -26.74 1.00 4.49
CA SER A 365 -26.81 0.56 3.08
C SER A 365 -25.95 1.42 2.16
N SER A 366 -25.83 2.72 2.42
CA SER A 366 -25.00 3.63 1.62
C SER A 366 -23.52 3.33 1.75
N ILE A 367 -23.01 2.91 2.90
CA ILE A 367 -21.60 2.51 3.07
C ILE A 367 -21.23 1.40 2.09
N MET A 368 -22.04 0.35 2.03
CA MET A 368 -21.77 -0.76 1.12
C MET A 368 -21.97 -0.36 -0.34
N LYS A 369 -23.02 0.39 -0.64
CA LYS A 369 -23.28 0.87 -2.01
C LYS A 369 -22.15 1.76 -2.54
N ILE A 370 -21.67 2.71 -1.74
CA ILE A 370 -20.55 3.58 -2.14
C ILE A 370 -19.30 2.73 -2.45
N GLN A 371 -19.00 1.75 -1.59
CA GLN A 371 -17.85 0.85 -1.77
C GLN A 371 -17.98 0.07 -3.10
N GLU A 372 -19.15 -0.49 -3.39
CA GLU A 372 -19.44 -1.23 -4.62
C GLU A 372 -19.39 -0.32 -5.87
N ASP A 373 -20.00 0.85 -5.81
CA ASP A 373 -19.99 1.80 -6.93
C ASP A 373 -18.56 2.28 -7.26
N MET A 374 -17.73 2.52 -6.23
CA MET A 374 -16.34 2.93 -6.41
C MET A 374 -15.49 1.83 -7.06
N ILE A 375 -15.62 0.56 -6.63
CA ILE A 375 -14.88 -0.54 -7.26
C ILE A 375 -15.36 -0.79 -8.70
N LEU A 376 -16.66 -0.70 -8.96
CA LEU A 376 -17.22 -0.85 -10.31
C LEU A 376 -16.72 0.26 -11.25
N LYS A 377 -16.67 1.51 -10.78
CA LYS A 377 -16.12 2.65 -11.53
C LYS A 377 -14.63 2.40 -11.87
N SER A 378 -13.88 1.92 -10.90
CA SER A 378 -12.46 1.62 -11.07
C SER A 378 -12.22 0.44 -12.03
N LYS A 379 -13.03 -0.63 -11.95
CA LYS A 379 -12.99 -1.77 -12.89
C LYS A 379 -13.32 -1.34 -14.31
N LYS A 380 -14.31 -0.49 -14.50
CA LYS A 380 -14.64 0.09 -15.81
C LYS A 380 -13.48 0.91 -16.38
N ARG A 381 -12.81 1.72 -15.56
CA ARG A 381 -11.62 2.49 -15.95
C ARG A 381 -10.48 1.56 -16.35
N LEU A 382 -10.16 0.56 -15.53
CA LEU A 382 -9.11 -0.42 -15.82
C LEU A 382 -9.36 -1.10 -17.16
N LYS A 383 -10.58 -1.61 -17.38
CA LYS A 383 -10.96 -2.26 -18.65
C LYS A 383 -10.83 -1.32 -19.85
N LYS A 384 -11.26 -0.05 -19.72
CA LYS A 384 -11.19 0.95 -20.78
C LYS A 384 -9.75 1.28 -21.19
N HIS A 385 -8.81 1.24 -20.24
CA HIS A 385 -7.41 1.60 -20.44
C HIS A 385 -6.47 0.38 -20.45
N THR A 386 -7.01 -0.80 -20.74
CA THR A 386 -6.23 -2.02 -20.99
C THR A 386 -6.44 -2.44 -22.43
N HIS A 387 -5.37 -2.45 -23.20
CA HIS A 387 -5.39 -2.71 -24.64
C HIS A 387 -4.51 -3.90 -24.98
N GLU A 388 -4.96 -4.74 -25.88
CA GLU A 388 -4.16 -5.84 -26.42
C GLU A 388 -3.71 -5.48 -27.85
N VAL A 389 -2.43 -5.64 -28.13
CA VAL A 389 -1.83 -5.27 -29.40
C VAL A 389 -0.98 -6.39 -29.98
N SER A 390 -0.85 -6.40 -31.30
CA SER A 390 -0.04 -7.38 -32.05
C SER A 390 1.02 -6.74 -32.94
N SER A 391 1.06 -5.40 -33.06
CA SER A 391 2.09 -4.68 -33.81
C SER A 391 2.86 -3.70 -32.91
N TYR A 392 4.18 -3.58 -33.16
CA TYR A 392 5.04 -2.69 -32.38
C TYR A 392 4.73 -1.20 -32.61
N ASP A 393 4.23 -0.84 -33.79
CA ASP A 393 3.85 0.55 -34.08
C ASP A 393 2.60 0.94 -33.28
N GLU A 394 1.57 0.09 -33.22
CA GLU A 394 0.40 0.29 -32.37
C GLU A 394 0.78 0.35 -30.89
N PHE A 395 1.70 -0.52 -30.45
CA PHE A 395 2.25 -0.49 -29.10
C PHE A 395 2.88 0.88 -28.77
N LYS A 396 3.76 1.38 -29.65
CA LYS A 396 4.41 2.69 -29.45
C LYS A 396 3.40 3.84 -29.43
N GLU A 397 2.41 3.80 -30.29
CA GLU A 397 1.34 4.80 -30.35
C GLU A 397 0.56 4.83 -29.03
N LEU A 398 0.09 3.69 -28.54
CA LEU A 398 -0.64 3.60 -27.27
C LEU A 398 0.21 4.05 -26.09
N ILE A 399 1.47 3.60 -25.98
CA ILE A 399 2.37 4.01 -24.90
C ILE A 399 2.69 5.52 -24.95
N SER A 400 2.73 6.12 -26.14
CA SER A 400 3.03 7.55 -26.30
C SER A 400 1.82 8.46 -26.09
N SER A 401 0.66 8.09 -26.64
CA SER A 401 -0.54 8.92 -26.70
C SER A 401 -1.52 8.65 -25.55
N GLN A 402 -1.64 7.41 -25.12
CA GLN A 402 -2.56 6.98 -24.09
C GLN A 402 -1.78 6.22 -23.03
N SER A 403 -1.80 6.71 -21.82
CA SER A 403 -1.31 5.93 -20.70
C SER A 403 -2.31 4.80 -20.39
N GLY A 404 -1.83 3.62 -20.00
CA GLY A 404 -2.66 2.46 -19.69
C GLY A 404 -1.84 1.19 -19.62
N PHE A 405 -2.51 0.07 -19.50
CA PHE A 405 -1.92 -1.24 -19.65
C PHE A 405 -1.97 -1.69 -21.10
N VAL A 406 -0.84 -2.16 -21.62
CA VAL A 406 -0.75 -2.75 -22.95
C VAL A 406 -0.33 -4.20 -22.82
N ILE A 407 -1.20 -5.09 -23.29
CA ILE A 407 -0.98 -6.54 -23.30
C ILE A 407 -0.32 -6.89 -24.64
N ALA A 408 0.84 -7.53 -24.59
CA ALA A 408 1.57 -7.96 -25.78
C ALA A 408 2.42 -9.20 -25.51
N GLY A 409 2.81 -9.89 -26.57
CA GLY A 409 3.74 -11.02 -26.51
C GLY A 409 5.17 -10.57 -26.21
N TRP A 410 5.89 -11.34 -25.40
CA TRP A 410 7.30 -11.17 -25.10
C TRP A 410 8.04 -12.51 -25.20
N ASP A 411 9.21 -12.53 -25.81
CA ASP A 411 10.02 -13.73 -26.05
C ASP A 411 10.74 -14.27 -24.80
N GLY A 412 10.68 -13.51 -23.67
CA GLY A 412 11.30 -13.90 -22.39
C GLY A 412 12.76 -13.49 -22.26
N THR A 413 13.30 -12.69 -23.18
CA THR A 413 14.70 -12.27 -23.16
C THR A 413 14.89 -10.90 -22.54
N SER A 414 15.96 -10.72 -21.78
CA SER A 414 16.31 -9.43 -21.15
C SER A 414 16.68 -8.37 -22.21
N GLU A 415 17.25 -8.78 -23.33
CA GLU A 415 17.62 -7.92 -24.44
C GLU A 415 16.39 -7.22 -25.03
N THR A 416 15.33 -7.97 -25.27
CA THR A 416 14.07 -7.44 -25.81
C THR A 416 13.37 -6.54 -24.80
N GLU A 417 13.36 -6.92 -23.52
CA GLU A 417 12.79 -6.11 -22.44
C GLU A 417 13.49 -4.74 -22.33
N GLU A 418 14.84 -4.73 -22.33
CA GLU A 418 15.62 -3.49 -22.22
C GLU A 418 15.50 -2.62 -23.49
N ALA A 419 15.40 -3.22 -24.68
CA ALA A 419 15.18 -2.50 -25.92
C ALA A 419 13.83 -1.75 -25.89
N ILE A 420 12.75 -2.43 -25.53
CA ILE A 420 11.41 -1.82 -25.40
C ILE A 420 11.44 -0.69 -24.35
N LYS A 421 12.04 -0.93 -23.19
CA LYS A 421 12.17 0.07 -22.11
C LYS A 421 12.97 1.29 -22.55
N SER A 422 14.07 1.09 -23.26
CA SER A 422 14.93 2.15 -23.76
C SER A 422 14.18 3.05 -24.76
N GLU A 423 13.46 2.45 -25.72
CA GLU A 423 12.75 3.17 -26.78
C GLU A 423 11.48 3.88 -26.27
N THR A 424 10.72 3.25 -25.39
CA THR A 424 9.34 3.68 -25.06
C THR A 424 9.14 4.18 -23.64
N LYS A 425 10.09 3.87 -22.74
CA LYS A 425 9.98 4.06 -21.27
C LYS A 425 8.88 3.20 -20.63
N ALA A 426 8.28 2.27 -21.35
CA ALA A 426 7.40 1.26 -20.80
C ALA A 426 8.23 0.09 -20.26
N THR A 427 7.80 -0.48 -19.14
CA THR A 427 8.41 -1.68 -18.55
C THR A 427 7.37 -2.81 -18.48
N ILE A 428 7.84 -4.05 -18.43
CA ILE A 428 6.97 -5.19 -18.08
C ILE A 428 6.52 -5.00 -16.63
N ARG A 429 5.22 -4.85 -16.43
CA ARG A 429 4.64 -4.68 -15.10
C ARG A 429 4.46 -6.00 -14.39
N CYS A 430 3.86 -6.95 -15.09
CA CYS A 430 3.74 -8.33 -14.62
C CYS A 430 3.47 -9.30 -15.77
N ILE A 431 3.64 -10.56 -15.48
CA ILE A 431 3.33 -11.73 -16.31
C ILE A 431 2.16 -12.46 -15.63
N PRO A 432 0.89 -12.21 -16.02
CA PRO A 432 -0.26 -12.92 -15.48
C PRO A 432 -0.20 -14.42 -15.79
N GLU A 433 -0.57 -15.26 -14.81
CA GLU A 433 -0.52 -16.73 -14.97
C GLU A 433 -1.59 -17.25 -15.97
N ASP A 434 -2.71 -16.53 -16.11
CA ASP A 434 -3.89 -16.94 -16.89
C ASP A 434 -3.84 -16.48 -18.36
N PHE A 435 -2.78 -15.77 -18.78
CA PHE A 435 -2.68 -15.31 -20.17
C PHE A 435 -2.18 -16.43 -21.09
N ASP A 436 -3.05 -16.82 -22.06
CA ASP A 436 -2.66 -17.76 -23.12
C ASP A 436 -1.72 -17.07 -24.12
N ASN A 437 -0.53 -17.64 -24.32
CA ASN A 437 0.48 -17.18 -25.27
C ASN A 437 0.55 -18.03 -26.55
N LYS A 438 -0.37 -18.98 -26.74
CA LYS A 438 -0.35 -19.91 -27.89
C LYS A 438 -0.52 -19.16 -29.21
N GLY A 439 0.46 -19.27 -30.08
CA GLY A 439 0.47 -18.61 -31.38
C GLY A 439 0.76 -17.11 -31.34
N VAL A 440 1.06 -16.55 -30.18
CA VAL A 440 1.43 -15.15 -30.01
C VAL A 440 2.92 -14.96 -30.36
N LYS A 441 3.24 -13.84 -31.02
CA LYS A 441 4.62 -13.43 -31.32
C LYS A 441 5.06 -12.33 -30.37
N CYS A 442 6.36 -12.28 -30.10
CA CYS A 442 6.96 -11.17 -29.39
C CYS A 442 6.74 -9.87 -30.18
N ILE A 443 6.25 -8.85 -29.48
CA ILE A 443 5.87 -7.57 -30.08
C ILE A 443 7.07 -6.84 -30.71
N TYR A 444 8.29 -7.10 -30.22
CA TYR A 444 9.53 -6.47 -30.65
C TYR A 444 10.32 -7.33 -31.63
N SER A 445 10.68 -8.56 -31.23
CA SER A 445 11.55 -9.44 -32.04
C SER A 445 10.81 -10.19 -33.14
N GLY A 446 9.48 -10.33 -33.07
CA GLY A 446 8.69 -11.14 -34.00
C GLY A 446 8.82 -12.67 -33.78
N GLU A 447 9.71 -13.12 -32.90
CA GLU A 447 9.89 -14.51 -32.50
C GLU A 447 8.67 -15.03 -31.71
N PRO A 448 8.49 -16.35 -31.56
CA PRO A 448 7.44 -16.88 -30.71
C PRO A 448 7.50 -16.33 -29.30
N ALA A 449 6.39 -15.83 -28.78
CA ALA A 449 6.32 -15.31 -27.43
C ALA A 449 6.40 -16.44 -26.40
N ARG A 450 7.29 -16.30 -25.42
CA ARG A 450 7.31 -17.19 -24.26
C ARG A 450 6.19 -16.82 -23.28
N HIS A 451 5.88 -15.52 -23.18
CA HIS A 451 4.84 -15.00 -22.31
C HIS A 451 4.02 -13.93 -23.03
N LYS A 452 2.77 -13.80 -22.61
CA LYS A 452 1.94 -12.63 -22.85
C LYS A 452 1.96 -11.79 -21.60
N VAL A 453 2.38 -10.54 -21.69
CA VAL A 453 2.72 -9.71 -20.52
C VAL A 453 2.03 -8.37 -20.56
N ILE A 454 2.05 -7.65 -19.46
CA ILE A 454 1.50 -6.30 -19.32
C ILE A 454 2.64 -5.29 -19.30
N PHE A 455 2.62 -4.38 -20.26
CA PHE A 455 3.49 -3.22 -20.32
C PHE A 455 2.77 -1.97 -19.86
N SER A 456 3.49 -1.04 -19.22
CA SER A 456 3.01 0.31 -18.93
C SER A 456 4.17 1.23 -18.55
N LYS A 457 3.96 2.54 -18.67
CA LYS A 457 4.77 3.53 -17.94
C LYS A 457 4.41 3.47 -16.46
N SER A 458 5.37 3.67 -15.58
CA SER A 458 5.18 3.60 -14.12
C SER A 458 5.74 4.82 -13.39
N TYR A 459 5.40 4.95 -12.11
CA TYR A 459 5.92 5.97 -11.21
C TYR A 459 7.32 5.65 -10.70
#